data_9f2e99bdf30252fe959336e627394df0
#
_entry.id   9f2e99bdf30252fe959336e627394df0
#
_cell.length_a   1.000
_cell.length_b   1.000
_cell.length_c   1.000
_cell.angle_alpha   90.00
_cell.angle_beta   90.00
_cell.angle_gamma   90.00
#
_symmetry.space_group_name_H-M   'P 1'
#
loop_
_entity.id
_entity.type
_entity.pdbx_description
1 polymer ?
#
loop_
_entity_poly.entity_id
_entity_poly.type
_entity_poly.pdbx_seq_one_letter_code
_entity_poly.pdbx_strand_id
1 'polypeptide(L)'
;VKTPNVRIGTAALALTLLGSFPALSACGIRGTAVPVDAGGAPSRASCVARPDPSAAAGLATVTVQLECASQLVPVTRRVPLPDKPDDAAVVAGALLDELRKVPSGEEADAGLITVVPQRLTVAGPRPGDPAGTLRLSREPGELPQVALAQVVCSFVGTAAADGRSTVILGGPGETRPLSFGCTEEMRTHPDTADISGTAVS
;
A
#
# COMPACT_ATOMS: atom_id res chain seq x y z
N VAL A 1 49.90 50.56 -29.42
CA VAL A 1 51.12 50.80 -30.16
C VAL A 1 51.70 49.48 -30.66
N LYS A 2 51.75 49.38 -31.96
CA LYS A 2 52.59 48.53 -32.81
C LYS A 2 52.13 47.13 -33.17
N THR A 3 51.40 47.02 -34.27
CA THR A 3 51.62 45.99 -35.31
C THR A 3 52.97 46.19 -35.98
N PRO A 4 53.62 45.22 -36.63
CA PRO A 4 53.36 44.99 -38.05
C PRO A 4 53.49 43.49 -38.51
N ASN A 5 52.67 43.19 -39.51
CA ASN A 5 53.01 42.77 -40.89
C ASN A 5 53.72 41.43 -41.17
N VAL A 6 52.97 40.52 -41.78
CA VAL A 6 53.06 40.06 -43.19
C VAL A 6 54.33 39.28 -43.56
N ARG A 7 54.16 38.04 -44.02
CA ARG A 7 54.59 37.62 -45.36
C ARG A 7 53.98 36.29 -45.78
N ILE A 8 53.45 36.40 -46.97
CA ILE A 8 52.90 35.41 -47.91
C ILE A 8 54.01 34.43 -48.32
N GLY A 9 53.71 33.17 -48.40
CA GLY A 9 54.50 32.15 -49.04
C GLY A 9 53.59 31.06 -49.65
N THR A 10 53.29 31.25 -50.93
CA THR A 10 52.71 30.24 -51.83
C THR A 10 53.73 29.13 -52.12
N ALA A 11 53.31 27.88 -52.13
CA ALA A 11 53.61 26.88 -53.16
C ALA A 11 53.08 25.47 -52.82
N ALA A 12 52.38 24.96 -53.79
CA ALA A 12 52.40 23.64 -54.42
C ALA A 12 51.61 22.47 -53.75
N LEU A 13 50.53 22.18 -54.46
CA LEU A 13 50.01 20.87 -54.85
C LEU A 13 50.68 19.62 -54.32
N ALA A 14 49.91 18.76 -53.66
CA ALA A 14 49.88 17.33 -53.90
C ALA A 14 48.48 16.76 -53.54
N LEU A 15 47.78 16.28 -54.53
CA LEU A 15 46.61 15.41 -54.40
C LEU A 15 47.01 14.11 -53.71
N THR A 16 46.34 13.77 -52.62
CA THR A 16 46.13 12.36 -52.26
C THR A 16 44.73 12.25 -51.67
N LEU A 17 43.83 11.79 -52.51
CA LEU A 17 42.54 11.22 -52.20
C LEU A 17 42.79 9.91 -51.41
N LEU A 18 42.64 9.92 -50.10
CA LEU A 18 42.38 8.68 -49.35
C LEU A 18 41.11 8.91 -48.54
N GLY A 19 40.10 8.19 -48.92
CA GLY A 19 38.77 8.21 -48.36
C GLY A 19 38.80 7.82 -46.87
N SER A 20 38.42 8.78 -46.04
CA SER A 20 38.03 8.51 -44.65
C SER A 20 36.57 8.06 -44.66
N PHE A 21 36.35 6.76 -44.67
CA PHE A 21 35.08 6.18 -44.29
C PHE A 21 34.85 6.46 -42.81
N PRO A 22 33.80 7.15 -42.41
CA PRO A 22 33.39 7.16 -41.03
C PRO A 22 32.92 5.73 -40.69
N ALA A 23 33.63 5.02 -39.84
CA ALA A 23 33.17 3.80 -39.19
C ALA A 23 31.93 4.16 -38.38
N LEU A 24 30.75 3.99 -38.94
CA LEU A 24 29.51 3.90 -38.19
C LEU A 24 29.66 2.70 -37.27
N SER A 25 29.98 2.97 -36.00
CA SER A 25 29.85 2.03 -34.93
C SER A 25 28.37 1.72 -34.77
N ALA A 26 27.85 0.79 -35.57
CA ALA A 26 26.57 0.17 -35.30
C ALA A 26 26.69 -0.52 -33.95
N CYS A 27 26.12 0.09 -32.89
CA CYS A 27 25.79 -0.60 -31.67
C CYS A 27 24.80 -1.69 -32.06
N GLY A 28 25.32 -2.83 -32.48
CA GLY A 28 24.54 -4.03 -32.71
C GLY A 28 23.98 -4.48 -31.39
N ILE A 29 22.69 -4.21 -31.16
CA ILE A 29 21.91 -4.90 -30.15
C ILE A 29 21.97 -6.37 -30.58
N ARG A 30 22.83 -7.15 -29.92
CA ARG A 30 22.80 -8.61 -30.08
C ARG A 30 21.43 -9.06 -29.61
N GLY A 31 20.61 -9.55 -30.51
CA GLY A 31 19.42 -10.30 -30.12
C GLY A 31 19.87 -11.51 -29.31
N THR A 32 19.79 -11.43 -28.00
CA THR A 32 19.85 -12.62 -27.16
C THR A 32 18.64 -13.46 -27.52
N ALA A 33 18.88 -14.65 -28.05
CA ALA A 33 17.81 -15.63 -28.21
C ALA A 33 17.27 -15.91 -26.80
N VAL A 34 16.10 -15.34 -26.50
CA VAL A 34 15.37 -15.65 -25.27
C VAL A 34 14.90 -17.09 -25.45
N PRO A 35 15.20 -18.00 -24.51
CA PRO A 35 14.66 -19.35 -24.58
C PRO A 35 13.15 -19.29 -24.75
N VAL A 36 12.61 -19.93 -25.75
CA VAL A 36 11.17 -19.94 -26.09
C VAL A 36 10.32 -20.66 -25.04
N ASP A 37 10.94 -21.27 -24.01
CA ASP A 37 10.29 -22.02 -22.94
C ASP A 37 10.25 -21.24 -21.61
N ALA A 38 10.07 -19.93 -21.66
CA ALA A 38 9.88 -19.13 -20.45
C ALA A 38 8.56 -19.41 -19.70
N GLY A 39 7.83 -20.48 -20.05
CA GLY A 39 6.52 -20.79 -19.45
C GLY A 39 5.46 -19.73 -19.78
N GLY A 40 4.22 -20.00 -19.46
CA GLY A 40 3.16 -18.97 -19.52
C GLY A 40 3.52 -17.79 -18.60
N ALA A 41 3.27 -16.57 -19.05
CA ALA A 41 3.42 -15.40 -18.20
C ALA A 41 2.65 -15.62 -16.89
N PRO A 42 3.23 -15.29 -15.72
CA PRO A 42 2.52 -15.45 -14.46
C PRO A 42 1.18 -14.72 -14.55
N SER A 43 0.11 -15.39 -14.19
CA SER A 43 -1.23 -14.80 -14.15
C SER A 43 -1.21 -13.64 -13.17
N ARG A 44 -1.78 -12.50 -13.56
CA ARG A 44 -1.98 -11.40 -12.62
C ARG A 44 -2.92 -11.88 -11.51
N ALA A 45 -2.65 -11.47 -10.27
CA ALA A 45 -3.56 -11.70 -9.16
C ALA A 45 -4.96 -11.17 -9.54
N SER A 46 -5.99 -11.95 -9.26
CA SER A 46 -7.37 -11.55 -9.60
C SER A 46 -7.90 -10.46 -8.67
N CYS A 47 -7.35 -10.35 -7.47
CA CYS A 47 -7.79 -9.47 -6.38
C CYS A 47 -9.26 -9.65 -5.99
N VAL A 48 -9.87 -10.74 -6.38
CA VAL A 48 -11.27 -11.07 -6.08
C VAL A 48 -11.33 -12.43 -5.42
N ALA A 49 -11.56 -12.45 -4.10
CA ALA A 49 -11.89 -13.67 -3.40
C ALA A 49 -13.39 -13.98 -3.59
N ARG A 50 -13.71 -15.22 -3.86
CA ARG A 50 -15.10 -15.66 -3.85
C ARG A 50 -15.58 -15.75 -2.40
N PRO A 51 -16.79 -15.26 -2.09
CA PRO A 51 -17.36 -15.47 -0.76
C PRO A 51 -17.53 -16.96 -0.50
N ASP A 52 -17.13 -17.41 0.70
CA ASP A 52 -17.36 -18.79 1.12
C ASP A 52 -18.86 -19.07 1.12
N PRO A 53 -19.35 -20.03 0.30
CA PRO A 53 -20.79 -20.36 0.23
C PRO A 53 -21.30 -21.06 1.48
N SER A 54 -20.45 -21.54 2.39
CA SER A 54 -20.85 -22.24 3.61
C SER A 54 -21.37 -21.25 4.67
N ALA A 55 -22.56 -20.72 4.40
CA ALA A 55 -23.24 -19.79 5.29
C ALA A 55 -23.85 -20.53 6.50
N ALA A 56 -23.10 -20.67 7.58
CA ALA A 56 -23.70 -21.05 8.86
C ALA A 56 -24.63 -19.93 9.35
N ALA A 57 -25.86 -20.27 9.72
CA ALA A 57 -26.78 -19.32 10.34
C ALA A 57 -26.18 -18.80 11.66
N GLY A 58 -26.38 -17.52 11.98
CA GLY A 58 -25.92 -16.91 13.23
C GLY A 58 -24.58 -16.19 13.17
N LEU A 59 -23.97 -16.03 11.98
CA LEU A 59 -22.76 -15.24 11.78
C LEU A 59 -23.08 -13.84 11.28
N ALA A 60 -22.36 -12.86 11.81
CA ALA A 60 -22.32 -11.49 11.25
C ALA A 60 -21.42 -11.44 10.02
N THR A 61 -21.71 -10.51 9.15
CA THR A 61 -20.86 -10.21 8.00
C THR A 61 -20.04 -8.95 8.31
N VAL A 62 -18.73 -9.05 8.19
CA VAL A 62 -17.81 -7.91 8.32
C VAL A 62 -17.02 -7.74 7.02
N THR A 63 -16.64 -6.52 6.73
CA THR A 63 -15.76 -6.20 5.61
C THR A 63 -14.45 -5.67 6.13
N VAL A 64 -13.35 -6.30 5.74
CA VAL A 64 -11.98 -5.85 6.03
C VAL A 64 -11.27 -5.49 4.74
N GLN A 65 -10.25 -4.65 4.84
CA GLN A 65 -9.45 -4.23 3.69
C GLN A 65 -8.15 -5.04 3.64
N LEU A 66 -8.00 -5.87 2.64
CA LEU A 66 -6.75 -6.59 2.38
C LEU A 66 -5.97 -5.92 1.25
N GLU A 67 -4.67 -6.13 1.21
CA GLU A 67 -3.85 -5.65 0.10
C GLU A 67 -3.85 -6.66 -1.05
N CYS A 68 -3.96 -6.16 -2.28
CA CYS A 68 -3.73 -6.90 -3.50
C CYS A 68 -3.18 -5.99 -4.58
N ALA A 69 -2.05 -6.38 -5.19
CA ALA A 69 -1.42 -5.59 -6.26
C ALA A 69 -1.23 -4.11 -5.89
N SER A 70 -0.74 -3.84 -4.69
CA SER A 70 -0.51 -2.50 -4.11
C SER A 70 -1.77 -1.65 -3.95
N GLN A 71 -2.94 -2.27 -3.80
CA GLN A 71 -4.21 -1.60 -3.52
C GLN A 71 -4.92 -2.28 -2.36
N LEU A 72 -5.75 -1.53 -1.64
CA LEU A 72 -6.68 -2.11 -0.68
C LEU A 72 -7.97 -2.53 -1.38
N VAL A 73 -8.36 -3.77 -1.15
CA VAL A 73 -9.61 -4.33 -1.67
C VAL A 73 -10.48 -4.84 -0.54
N PRO A 74 -11.80 -4.61 -0.60
CA PRO A 74 -12.73 -5.07 0.42
C PRO A 74 -12.91 -6.59 0.32
N VAL A 75 -12.76 -7.27 1.45
CA VAL A 75 -13.00 -8.69 1.60
C VAL A 75 -14.06 -8.90 2.67
N THR A 76 -15.10 -9.62 2.30
CA THR A 76 -16.22 -9.93 3.19
C THR A 76 -15.96 -11.25 3.90
N ARG A 77 -15.98 -11.21 5.23
CA ARG A 77 -15.81 -12.39 6.08
C ARG A 77 -16.99 -12.57 7.02
N ARG A 78 -17.20 -13.80 7.45
CA ARG A 78 -18.24 -14.15 8.40
C ARG A 78 -17.63 -14.41 9.75
N VAL A 79 -18.15 -13.74 10.76
CA VAL A 79 -17.63 -13.80 12.12
C VAL A 79 -18.76 -14.06 13.09
N PRO A 80 -18.49 -14.68 14.24
CA PRO A 80 -19.47 -14.70 15.32
C PRO A 80 -19.88 -13.27 15.68
N LEU A 81 -21.17 -13.07 15.94
CA LEU A 81 -21.65 -11.78 16.46
C LEU A 81 -20.93 -11.44 17.75
N PRO A 82 -20.32 -10.25 17.87
CA PRO A 82 -19.73 -9.82 19.12
C PRO A 82 -20.83 -9.63 20.18
N ASP A 83 -20.49 -9.90 21.45
CA ASP A 83 -21.44 -9.76 22.58
C ASP A 83 -21.98 -8.33 22.73
N LYS A 84 -21.22 -7.34 22.26
CA LYS A 84 -21.56 -5.91 22.29
C LYS A 84 -21.33 -5.28 20.92
N PRO A 85 -22.27 -5.42 19.97
CA PRO A 85 -22.10 -4.95 18.61
C PRO A 85 -22.03 -3.42 18.48
N ASP A 86 -22.46 -2.69 19.50
CA ASP A 86 -22.43 -1.22 19.54
C ASP A 86 -21.20 -0.66 20.29
N ASP A 87 -20.37 -1.52 20.88
CA ASP A 87 -19.14 -1.11 21.56
C ASP A 87 -18.00 -0.99 20.53
N ALA A 88 -17.52 0.24 20.34
CA ALA A 88 -16.50 0.54 19.34
C ALA A 88 -15.22 -0.31 19.53
N ALA A 89 -14.77 -0.52 20.76
CA ALA A 89 -13.56 -1.29 21.03
C ALA A 89 -13.76 -2.79 20.78
N VAL A 90 -14.95 -3.31 21.07
CA VAL A 90 -15.30 -4.72 20.82
C VAL A 90 -15.38 -4.98 19.31
N VAL A 91 -16.03 -4.08 18.56
CA VAL A 91 -16.11 -4.19 17.09
C VAL A 91 -14.74 -4.01 16.44
N ALA A 92 -13.95 -3.03 16.88
CA ALA A 92 -12.59 -2.84 16.41
C ALA A 92 -11.70 -4.07 16.68
N GLY A 93 -11.86 -4.71 17.85
CA GLY A 93 -11.19 -5.96 18.18
C GLY A 93 -11.54 -7.09 17.20
N ALA A 94 -12.82 -7.28 16.93
CA ALA A 94 -13.28 -8.30 16.00
C ALA A 94 -12.78 -8.06 14.56
N LEU A 95 -12.81 -6.80 14.08
CA LEU A 95 -12.25 -6.43 12.77
C LEU A 95 -10.73 -6.64 12.71
N LEU A 96 -10.03 -6.28 13.78
CA LEU A 96 -8.58 -6.44 13.85
C LEU A 96 -8.20 -7.94 13.89
N ASP A 97 -8.98 -8.78 14.57
CA ASP A 97 -8.78 -10.22 14.56
C ASP A 97 -8.91 -10.79 13.16
N GLU A 98 -9.90 -10.30 12.37
CA GLU A 98 -10.05 -10.70 10.98
C GLU A 98 -8.89 -10.21 10.10
N LEU A 99 -8.43 -8.97 10.30
CA LEU A 99 -7.27 -8.43 9.58
C LEU A 99 -5.98 -9.21 9.84
N ARG A 100 -5.81 -9.77 11.04
CA ARG A 100 -4.62 -10.55 11.41
C ARG A 100 -4.65 -11.99 10.92
N LYS A 101 -5.81 -12.51 10.54
CA LYS A 101 -5.91 -13.87 10.00
C LYS A 101 -5.10 -14.01 8.72
N VAL A 102 -4.36 -15.10 8.64
CA VAL A 102 -3.74 -15.49 7.37
C VAL A 102 -4.86 -15.63 6.33
N PRO A 103 -4.70 -15.04 5.14
CA PRO A 103 -5.68 -15.21 4.09
C PRO A 103 -6.02 -16.68 3.83
N SER A 104 -7.29 -16.98 3.60
CA SER A 104 -7.72 -18.33 3.22
C SER A 104 -7.06 -18.78 1.91
N GLY A 105 -7.15 -20.07 1.56
CA GLY A 105 -6.60 -20.55 0.29
C GLY A 105 -7.10 -19.76 -0.90
N GLU A 106 -8.41 -19.49 -0.98
CA GLU A 106 -9.02 -18.69 -2.07
C GLU A 106 -8.58 -17.24 -2.06
N GLU A 107 -8.43 -16.62 -0.88
CA GLU A 107 -7.89 -15.27 -0.74
C GLU A 107 -6.42 -15.21 -1.16
N ALA A 108 -5.61 -16.19 -0.76
CA ALA A 108 -4.19 -16.29 -1.13
C ALA A 108 -4.03 -16.53 -2.65
N ASP A 109 -4.83 -17.40 -3.23
CA ASP A 109 -4.84 -17.67 -4.67
C ASP A 109 -5.26 -16.44 -5.48
N ALA A 110 -6.13 -15.60 -4.90
CA ALA A 110 -6.50 -14.30 -5.48
C ALA A 110 -5.41 -13.23 -5.31
N GLY A 111 -4.34 -13.51 -4.57
CA GLY A 111 -3.24 -12.58 -4.31
C GLY A 111 -3.49 -11.60 -3.18
N LEU A 112 -4.45 -11.89 -2.30
CA LEU A 112 -4.78 -11.07 -1.15
C LEU A 112 -3.81 -11.33 0.00
N ILE A 113 -3.32 -10.27 0.62
CA ILE A 113 -2.41 -10.34 1.76
C ILE A 113 -2.81 -9.39 2.88
N THR A 114 -2.34 -9.69 4.07
CA THR A 114 -2.36 -8.78 5.21
C THR A 114 -0.95 -8.53 5.71
N VAL A 115 -0.66 -7.28 6.05
CA VAL A 115 0.60 -6.87 6.68
C VAL A 115 0.38 -6.33 8.09
N VAL A 116 -0.84 -6.48 8.61
CA VAL A 116 -1.18 -6.10 9.98
C VAL A 116 -0.42 -7.01 10.96
N PRO A 117 0.34 -6.44 11.92
CA PRO A 117 1.14 -7.23 12.85
C PRO A 117 0.27 -8.20 13.66
N GLN A 118 0.68 -9.47 13.77
CA GLN A 118 -0.07 -10.54 14.44
C GLN A 118 -0.37 -10.25 15.92
N ARG A 119 0.46 -9.45 16.59
CA ARG A 119 0.30 -9.09 18.01
C ARG A 119 -0.32 -7.70 18.23
N LEU A 120 -0.76 -7.04 17.16
CA LEU A 120 -1.45 -5.77 17.30
C LEU A 120 -2.79 -6.00 18.01
N THR A 121 -3.07 -5.24 19.04
CA THR A 121 -4.35 -5.25 19.76
C THR A 121 -4.94 -3.86 19.82
N VAL A 122 -6.23 -3.77 20.10
CA VAL A 122 -6.97 -2.52 20.26
C VAL A 122 -7.73 -2.55 21.58
N ALA A 123 -7.83 -1.39 22.21
CA ALA A 123 -8.58 -1.14 23.43
C ALA A 123 -9.41 0.14 23.30
N GLY A 124 -10.34 0.33 24.20
CA GLY A 124 -11.12 1.57 24.29
C GLY A 124 -10.30 2.76 24.80
N PRO A 125 -10.96 3.93 24.92
CA PRO A 125 -10.32 5.17 25.35
C PRO A 125 -9.81 5.09 26.80
N ARG A 126 -8.80 5.90 27.10
CA ARG A 126 -8.30 6.15 28.45
C ARG A 126 -8.93 7.42 29.02
N PRO A 127 -8.84 7.63 30.34
CA PRO A 127 -9.22 8.91 30.92
C PRO A 127 -8.48 10.08 30.25
N GLY A 128 -9.21 11.07 29.79
CA GLY A 128 -8.67 12.24 29.08
C GLY A 128 -8.56 12.10 27.56
N ASP A 129 -8.85 10.94 27.01
CA ASP A 129 -8.93 10.77 25.55
C ASP A 129 -10.22 11.39 25.00
N PRO A 130 -10.20 11.87 23.75
CA PRO A 130 -11.41 12.21 23.03
C PRO A 130 -12.38 11.02 22.96
N ALA A 131 -13.67 11.29 22.95
CA ALA A 131 -14.69 10.26 22.81
C ALA A 131 -14.53 9.47 21.50
N GLY A 132 -14.70 8.15 21.55
CA GLY A 132 -14.54 7.28 20.38
C GLY A 132 -13.09 6.97 20.04
N THR A 133 -12.13 7.30 20.91
CA THR A 133 -10.73 6.91 20.73
C THR A 133 -10.55 5.41 20.88
N LEU A 134 -9.81 4.83 19.96
CA LEU A 134 -9.30 3.46 20.02
C LEU A 134 -7.80 3.49 20.25
N ARG A 135 -7.34 2.77 21.26
CA ARG A 135 -5.91 2.67 21.62
C ARG A 135 -5.32 1.38 21.06
N LEU A 136 -4.41 1.51 20.11
CA LEU A 136 -3.62 0.38 19.60
C LEU A 136 -2.48 0.05 20.56
N SER A 137 -2.03 -1.21 20.57
CA SER A 137 -0.85 -1.64 21.33
C SER A 137 0.48 -1.15 20.77
N ARG A 138 0.46 -0.41 19.66
CA ARG A 138 1.58 0.29 19.03
C ARG A 138 1.16 1.69 18.64
N GLU A 139 2.11 2.62 18.57
CA GLU A 139 1.84 3.94 18.02
C GLU A 139 1.40 3.80 16.55
N PRO A 140 0.32 4.46 16.11
CA PRO A 140 -0.13 4.39 14.73
C PRO A 140 0.98 4.69 13.71
N GLY A 141 1.84 5.69 13.98
CA GLY A 141 2.95 6.06 13.12
C GLY A 141 4.11 5.06 13.07
N GLU A 142 4.13 4.06 13.96
CA GLU A 142 5.12 2.97 13.96
C GLU A 142 4.65 1.73 13.19
N LEU A 143 3.40 1.73 12.75
CA LEU A 143 2.89 0.65 11.91
C LEU A 143 3.42 0.80 10.47
N PRO A 144 3.65 -0.31 9.76
CA PRO A 144 3.82 -0.23 8.32
C PRO A 144 2.66 0.54 7.68
N GLN A 145 2.92 1.42 6.73
CA GLN A 145 1.89 2.27 6.11
C GLN A 145 0.68 1.46 5.62
N VAL A 146 0.93 0.38 4.90
CA VAL A 146 -0.13 -0.52 4.40
C VAL A 146 -0.93 -1.13 5.56
N ALA A 147 -0.27 -1.49 6.69
CA ALA A 147 -0.97 -2.01 7.85
C ALA A 147 -1.89 -0.95 8.49
N LEU A 148 -1.41 0.29 8.62
CA LEU A 148 -2.22 1.39 9.12
C LEU A 148 -3.40 1.67 8.18
N ALA A 149 -3.17 1.66 6.87
CA ALA A 149 -4.22 1.81 5.87
C ALA A 149 -5.28 0.68 5.96
N GLN A 150 -4.84 -0.58 6.11
CA GLN A 150 -5.74 -1.71 6.30
C GLN A 150 -6.62 -1.52 7.55
N VAL A 151 -6.03 -1.10 8.67
CA VAL A 151 -6.75 -0.86 9.93
C VAL A 151 -7.74 0.31 9.77
N VAL A 152 -7.27 1.47 9.34
CA VAL A 152 -8.11 2.68 9.18
C VAL A 152 -9.27 2.41 8.24
N CYS A 153 -9.00 1.87 7.04
CA CYS A 153 -10.04 1.64 6.04
C CYS A 153 -11.01 0.49 6.40
N SER A 154 -10.63 -0.40 7.32
CA SER A 154 -11.54 -1.42 7.84
C SER A 154 -12.42 -0.92 8.99
N PHE A 155 -11.97 0.09 9.74
CA PHE A 155 -12.72 0.63 10.89
C PHE A 155 -13.70 1.72 10.50
N VAL A 156 -13.31 2.56 9.56
CA VAL A 156 -14.14 3.69 9.08
C VAL A 156 -15.49 3.20 8.56
N GLY A 157 -16.56 3.92 8.92
CA GLY A 157 -17.92 3.58 8.52
C GLY A 157 -18.55 2.40 9.30
N THR A 158 -17.83 1.81 10.25
CA THR A 158 -18.34 0.74 11.11
C THR A 158 -18.60 1.25 12.53
N ALA A 159 -19.16 0.42 13.40
CA ALA A 159 -19.33 0.76 14.81
C ALA A 159 -17.99 1.02 15.53
N ALA A 160 -16.86 0.51 15.01
CA ALA A 160 -15.53 0.86 15.52
C ALA A 160 -15.21 2.35 15.40
N ALA A 161 -15.83 3.05 14.47
CA ALA A 161 -15.70 4.50 14.27
C ALA A 161 -17.04 5.24 14.52
N ASP A 162 -17.96 4.66 15.27
CA ASP A 162 -19.33 5.17 15.46
C ASP A 162 -20.04 5.51 14.13
N GLY A 163 -19.77 4.74 13.07
CA GLY A 163 -20.30 4.97 11.72
C GLY A 163 -19.70 6.17 10.99
N ARG A 164 -18.68 6.83 11.57
CA ARG A 164 -18.06 8.05 10.99
C ARG A 164 -17.11 7.71 9.84
N SER A 165 -16.83 8.72 9.01
CA SER A 165 -15.84 8.64 7.92
C SER A 165 -14.39 8.78 8.41
N THR A 166 -14.18 8.94 9.71
CA THR A 166 -12.86 8.98 10.36
C THR A 166 -12.87 8.14 11.62
N VAL A 167 -11.71 7.60 11.97
CA VAL A 167 -11.47 6.88 13.22
C VAL A 167 -10.39 7.59 14.03
N ILE A 168 -10.55 7.64 15.35
CA ILE A 168 -9.56 8.24 16.25
C ILE A 168 -8.69 7.14 16.82
N LEU A 169 -7.41 7.18 16.47
CA LEU A 169 -6.43 6.17 16.91
C LEU A 169 -5.36 6.81 17.79
N GLY A 170 -5.01 6.14 18.86
CA GLY A 170 -3.86 6.43 19.70
C GLY A 170 -3.01 5.19 19.93
N GLY A 171 -1.80 5.41 20.40
CA GLY A 171 -0.88 4.34 20.78
C GLY A 171 -0.93 3.98 22.27
N PRO A 172 0.01 3.16 22.76
CA PRO A 172 0.07 2.74 24.16
C PRO A 172 0.58 3.84 25.10
N GLY A 173 1.24 4.87 24.55
CA GLY A 173 1.87 5.96 25.31
C GLY A 173 0.91 7.09 25.67
N GLU A 174 1.50 8.21 26.10
CA GLU A 174 0.84 9.47 26.43
C GLU A 174 0.57 10.34 25.18
N THR A 175 1.00 9.86 24.00
CA THR A 175 0.82 10.57 22.74
C THR A 175 -0.66 10.84 22.49
N ARG A 176 -0.97 12.08 22.10
CA ARG A 176 -2.34 12.50 21.81
C ARG A 176 -2.90 11.70 20.63
N PRO A 177 -4.10 11.13 20.74
CA PRO A 177 -4.75 10.46 19.63
C PRO A 177 -4.97 11.37 18.43
N LEU A 178 -4.92 10.80 17.24
CA LEU A 178 -5.13 11.50 15.97
C LEU A 178 -6.34 10.90 15.25
N SER A 179 -6.99 11.71 14.44
CA SER A 179 -8.09 11.32 13.57
C SER A 179 -7.56 10.92 12.20
N PHE A 180 -7.97 9.75 11.69
CA PHE A 180 -7.58 9.19 10.40
C PHE A 180 -8.81 8.93 9.54
N GLY A 181 -8.77 9.34 8.28
CA GLY A 181 -9.80 9.03 7.29
C GLY A 181 -9.28 8.05 6.24
N CYS A 182 -10.14 7.19 5.73
CA CYS A 182 -9.82 6.32 4.60
C CYS A 182 -9.98 7.10 3.29
N THR A 183 -8.87 7.61 2.76
CA THR A 183 -8.87 8.38 1.50
C THR A 183 -8.80 7.45 0.28
N GLU A 184 -9.10 8.00 -0.91
CA GLU A 184 -8.93 7.27 -2.16
C GLU A 184 -7.46 6.90 -2.39
N GLU A 185 -6.55 7.82 -2.11
CA GLU A 185 -5.11 7.57 -2.24
C GLU A 185 -4.65 6.43 -1.32
N MET A 186 -5.14 6.40 -0.07
CA MET A 186 -4.87 5.30 0.86
C MET A 186 -5.38 3.95 0.35
N ARG A 187 -6.48 3.94 -0.42
CA ARG A 187 -7.00 2.70 -1.02
C ARG A 187 -6.21 2.26 -2.24
N THR A 188 -5.80 3.20 -3.08
CA THR A 188 -5.16 2.90 -4.38
C THR A 188 -3.64 2.78 -4.30
N HIS A 189 -3.01 3.45 -3.33
CA HIS A 189 -1.56 3.47 -3.12
C HIS A 189 -1.20 3.47 -1.64
N PRO A 190 -1.60 2.43 -0.88
CA PRO A 190 -1.44 2.39 0.57
C PRO A 190 0.02 2.42 1.05
N ASP A 191 0.96 2.09 0.17
CA ASP A 191 2.41 2.07 0.44
C ASP A 191 3.06 3.46 0.34
N THR A 192 2.45 4.39 -0.39
CA THR A 192 2.98 5.75 -0.63
C THR A 192 2.04 6.86 -0.18
N ALA A 193 0.80 6.54 0.18
CA ALA A 193 -0.17 7.52 0.67
C ALA A 193 0.35 8.24 1.91
N ASP A 194 0.16 9.55 1.99
CA ASP A 194 0.38 10.28 3.23
C ASP A 194 -0.73 9.94 4.24
N ILE A 195 -0.38 9.08 5.20
CA ILE A 195 -1.27 8.66 6.28
C ILE A 195 -0.96 9.49 7.53
N SER A 196 -0.98 10.80 7.39
CA SER A 196 -0.86 11.72 8.52
C SER A 196 -2.22 11.86 9.19
N GLY A 197 -2.28 11.51 10.48
CA GLY A 197 -3.47 11.79 11.28
C GLY A 197 -3.60 13.29 11.56
N THR A 198 -4.84 13.76 11.70
CA THR A 198 -5.13 15.14 12.09
C THR A 198 -5.43 15.23 13.57
N ALA A 199 -5.06 16.37 14.19
CA ALA A 199 -5.35 16.60 15.59
C ALA A 199 -6.88 16.57 15.84
N VAL A 200 -7.27 15.90 16.92
CA VAL A 200 -8.67 15.89 17.38
C VAL A 200 -8.90 17.16 18.18
N SER A 201 -9.87 17.97 17.78
CA SER A 201 -10.30 19.19 18.44
C SER A 201 -11.30 18.92 19.56
#